data_acacd4825f013a67efc8519b3f2c63b0
#
_entry.id   acacd4825f013a67efc8519b3f2c63b0
#
_cell.length_a   1.000
_cell.length_b   1.000
_cell.length_c   1.000
_cell.angle_alpha   90.00
_cell.angle_beta   90.00
_cell.angle_gamma   90.00
#
_symmetry.space_group_name_H-M   'P 1'
#
loop_
_entity.id
_entity.type
_entity.pdbx_description
1 polymer ?
#
loop_
_entity_poly.entity_id
_entity_poly.type
_entity_poly.pdbx_seq_one_letter_code
_entity_poly.pdbx_strand_id
1 'polypeptide(L)'
;MSTFEPVIVIDGKGHLLGRLASTVAKQLLTGQKIVVVRCEALNISGEFFRAKLKYQAFLRKQTRYNPTRGGPFHFRAPSKMFWRTVRGMIPHKTARGAAALERLKTFEGVPQPYDHMKRVVVPQALRILRLKPGRKYCTVGRLGHEFGWKYQDVVSRLEERRKVKSAAYYERKKALRRQLSDAQKSAKVDEKVKTQLAEYGY
;
A
#
# COMPACT_ATOMS: atom_id res chain seq x y z
N MET A 1 -5.51 -2.06 -27.47
CA MET A 1 -4.76 -2.61 -26.33
C MET A 1 -5.09 -1.83 -25.07
N SER A 2 -5.23 -2.49 -23.92
CA SER A 2 -5.49 -1.79 -22.66
C SER A 2 -4.24 -1.03 -22.22
N THR A 3 -4.34 0.26 -21.94
CA THR A 3 -3.27 1.09 -21.39
C THR A 3 -3.06 0.87 -19.88
N PHE A 4 -3.87 -0.02 -19.27
CA PHE A 4 -3.81 -0.28 -17.83
C PHE A 4 -3.01 -1.53 -17.52
N GLU A 5 -2.19 -1.44 -16.48
CA GLU A 5 -1.58 -2.61 -15.87
C GLU A 5 -2.66 -3.53 -15.29
N PRO A 6 -2.50 -4.87 -15.34
CA PRO A 6 -3.50 -5.80 -14.82
C PRO A 6 -3.85 -5.53 -13.36
N VAL A 7 -2.85 -5.29 -12.52
CA VAL A 7 -3.01 -4.91 -11.10
C VAL A 7 -1.80 -4.12 -10.64
N ILE A 8 -2.00 -2.94 -10.08
CA ILE A 8 -0.94 -2.16 -9.42
C ILE A 8 -0.99 -2.42 -7.92
N VAL A 9 0.13 -2.87 -7.35
CA VAL A 9 0.29 -3.06 -5.90
C VAL A 9 1.04 -1.88 -5.31
N ILE A 10 0.39 -1.12 -4.43
CA ILE A 10 0.96 0.04 -3.76
C ILE A 10 1.33 -0.33 -2.32
N ASP A 11 2.55 0.01 -1.93
CA ASP A 11 3.01 -0.13 -0.56
C ASP A 11 2.59 1.08 0.28
N GLY A 12 1.71 0.87 1.25
CA GLY A 12 1.20 1.94 2.11
C GLY A 12 2.21 2.52 3.11
N LYS A 13 3.35 1.83 3.35
CA LYS A 13 4.32 2.28 4.35
C LYS A 13 4.83 3.70 4.06
N GLY A 14 4.72 4.57 5.06
CA GLY A 14 5.25 5.92 4.99
C GLY A 14 4.46 6.90 4.12
N HIS A 15 3.30 6.50 3.58
CA HIS A 15 2.43 7.40 2.83
C HIS A 15 1.43 8.12 3.74
N LEU A 16 1.09 9.35 3.39
CA LEU A 16 0.02 10.12 4.04
C LEU A 16 -1.33 9.60 3.58
N LEU A 17 -2.17 9.22 4.53
CA LEU A 17 -3.48 8.60 4.32
C LEU A 17 -4.33 9.34 3.27
N GLY A 18 -4.57 10.63 3.47
CA GLY A 18 -5.45 11.41 2.60
C GLY A 18 -4.88 11.64 1.19
N ARG A 19 -3.57 11.90 1.08
CA ARG A 19 -2.91 12.12 -0.22
C ARG A 19 -2.87 10.85 -1.05
N LEU A 20 -2.54 9.72 -0.43
CA LEU A 20 -2.58 8.43 -1.12
C LEU A 20 -4.01 8.10 -1.55
N ALA A 21 -5.00 8.31 -0.66
CA ALA A 21 -6.39 8.05 -0.97
C ALA A 21 -6.90 8.86 -2.17
N SER A 22 -6.51 10.13 -2.31
CA SER A 22 -6.92 10.97 -3.44
C SER A 22 -6.34 10.50 -4.77
N THR A 23 -5.05 10.12 -4.79
CA THR A 23 -4.41 9.56 -5.98
C THR A 23 -5.04 8.23 -6.37
N VAL A 24 -5.26 7.35 -5.41
CA VAL A 24 -5.91 6.04 -5.63
C VAL A 24 -7.33 6.23 -6.15
N ALA A 25 -8.13 7.12 -5.54
CA ALA A 25 -9.49 7.41 -5.98
C ALA A 25 -9.54 7.85 -7.45
N LYS A 26 -8.64 8.72 -7.89
CA LYS A 26 -8.55 9.15 -9.28
C LYS A 26 -8.26 7.98 -10.22
N GLN A 27 -7.30 7.15 -9.89
CA GLN A 27 -6.91 5.99 -10.70
C GLN A 27 -8.02 4.92 -10.77
N LEU A 28 -8.75 4.70 -9.69
CA LEU A 28 -9.91 3.80 -9.68
C LEU A 28 -11.03 4.28 -10.60
N LEU A 29 -11.30 5.59 -10.62
CA LEU A 29 -12.30 6.19 -11.50
C LEU A 29 -11.89 6.13 -12.97
N THR A 30 -10.59 6.14 -13.28
CA THR A 30 -10.08 5.95 -14.66
C THR A 30 -10.09 4.49 -15.10
N GLY A 31 -10.27 3.53 -14.19
CA GLY A 31 -10.44 2.10 -14.52
C GLY A 31 -9.33 1.17 -14.00
N GLN A 32 -8.26 1.68 -13.40
CA GLN A 32 -7.14 0.88 -12.90
C GLN A 32 -7.54 0.03 -11.70
N LYS A 33 -7.15 -1.26 -11.68
CA LYS A 33 -7.24 -2.12 -10.50
C LYS A 33 -6.05 -1.86 -9.57
N ILE A 34 -6.33 -1.58 -8.31
CA ILE A 34 -5.30 -1.20 -7.32
C ILE A 34 -5.43 -2.06 -6.07
N VAL A 35 -4.30 -2.51 -5.57
CA VAL A 35 -4.17 -3.19 -4.29
C VAL A 35 -3.24 -2.38 -3.39
N VAL A 36 -3.71 -2.00 -2.21
CA VAL A 36 -2.89 -1.30 -1.22
C VAL A 36 -2.56 -2.25 -0.09
N VAL A 37 -1.26 -2.45 0.15
CA VAL A 37 -0.73 -3.34 1.18
C VAL A 37 -0.06 -2.54 2.29
N ARG A 38 0.11 -3.14 3.46
CA ARG A 38 0.66 -2.49 4.67
C ARG A 38 -0.10 -1.23 5.09
N CYS A 39 -1.43 -1.29 5.08
CA CYS A 39 -2.27 -0.15 5.47
C CYS A 39 -2.06 0.28 6.93
N GLU A 40 -1.57 -0.62 7.80
CA GLU A 40 -1.21 -0.30 9.19
C GLU A 40 -0.06 0.72 9.28
N ALA A 41 0.81 0.76 8.27
CA ALA A 41 1.96 1.64 8.22
C ALA A 41 1.69 3.00 7.53
N LEU A 42 0.46 3.26 7.11
CA LEU A 42 0.01 4.58 6.64
C LEU A 42 0.12 5.61 7.75
N ASN A 43 0.37 6.86 7.37
CA ASN A 43 0.59 7.96 8.30
C ASN A 43 -0.52 9.01 8.23
N ILE A 44 -0.89 9.53 9.39
CA ILE A 44 -1.77 10.68 9.54
C ILE A 44 -0.92 11.83 10.08
N SER A 45 -1.00 12.99 9.45
CA SER A 45 -0.29 14.19 9.91
C SER A 45 -0.89 14.74 11.20
N GLY A 46 -0.03 15.25 12.07
CA GLY A 46 -0.42 15.80 13.36
C GLY A 46 -0.21 14.83 14.51
N GLU A 47 -0.45 15.32 15.71
CA GLU A 47 -0.28 14.59 16.94
C GLU A 47 -1.28 13.44 17.08
N PHE A 48 -0.85 12.36 17.70
CA PHE A 48 -1.69 11.16 17.91
C PHE A 48 -2.98 11.49 18.67
N PHE A 49 -2.89 12.29 19.73
CA PHE A 49 -4.05 12.67 20.54
C PHE A 49 -5.14 13.35 19.70
N ARG A 50 -4.76 14.25 18.79
CA ARG A 50 -5.70 14.89 17.87
C ARG A 50 -6.37 13.88 16.92
N ALA A 51 -5.62 12.92 16.40
CA ALA A 51 -6.17 11.85 15.57
C ALA A 51 -7.13 10.96 16.37
N LYS A 52 -6.80 10.68 17.64
CA LYS A 52 -7.65 9.93 18.59
C LYS A 52 -8.99 10.64 18.81
N LEU A 53 -8.99 11.95 19.10
CA LEU A 53 -10.20 12.73 19.28
C LEU A 53 -11.11 12.74 18.04
N LYS A 54 -10.51 12.93 16.85
CA LYS A 54 -11.25 12.87 15.57
C LYS A 54 -11.92 11.51 15.35
N TYR A 55 -11.20 10.43 15.64
CA TYR A 55 -11.74 9.09 15.49
C TYR A 55 -12.82 8.80 16.54
N GLN A 56 -12.65 9.28 17.78
CA GLN A 56 -13.66 9.16 18.82
C GLN A 56 -14.95 9.92 18.45
N ALA A 57 -14.82 11.11 17.87
CA ALA A 57 -15.98 11.86 17.36
C ALA A 57 -16.71 11.08 16.23
N PHE A 58 -15.97 10.34 15.41
CA PHE A 58 -16.56 9.44 14.43
C PHE A 58 -17.32 8.27 15.07
N LEU A 59 -16.79 7.65 16.12
CA LEU A 59 -17.44 6.57 16.85
C LEU A 59 -18.76 6.98 17.54
N ARG A 60 -18.87 8.26 17.93
CA ARG A 60 -20.10 8.82 18.54
C ARG A 60 -21.25 9.00 17.55
N LYS A 61 -20.99 8.91 16.24
CA LYS A 61 -22.05 8.99 15.21
C LYS A 61 -22.83 7.70 15.16
N GLN A 62 -23.91 7.63 15.92
CA GLN A 62 -24.76 6.45 16.07
C GLN A 62 -26.23 6.85 15.87
N THR A 63 -27.07 5.85 15.58
CA THR A 63 -28.52 6.01 15.58
C THR A 63 -29.01 6.12 17.03
N ARG A 64 -29.80 7.15 17.35
CA ARG A 64 -30.23 7.40 18.74
C ARG A 64 -31.18 6.33 19.29
N TYR A 65 -32.09 5.83 18.44
CA TYR A 65 -33.10 4.85 18.88
C TYR A 65 -32.55 3.47 19.13
N ASN A 66 -31.78 2.94 18.19
CA ASN A 66 -31.18 1.62 18.32
C ASN A 66 -29.81 1.56 17.65
N PRO A 67 -28.73 1.78 18.42
CA PRO A 67 -27.38 1.80 17.89
C PRO A 67 -26.90 0.45 17.32
N THR A 68 -27.58 -0.66 17.67
CA THR A 68 -27.23 -2.00 17.19
C THR A 68 -27.90 -2.36 15.87
N ARG A 69 -29.06 -1.75 15.55
CA ARG A 69 -29.85 -2.08 14.34
C ARG A 69 -29.63 -1.16 13.15
N GLY A 70 -28.93 -0.05 13.30
CA GLY A 70 -28.76 0.89 12.20
C GLY A 70 -27.62 1.86 12.43
N GLY A 71 -27.38 2.75 11.47
CA GLY A 71 -26.34 3.75 11.53
C GLY A 71 -25.01 3.35 10.86
N PRO A 72 -24.00 4.21 10.98
CA PRO A 72 -22.71 3.98 10.32
C PRO A 72 -21.94 2.84 10.98
N PHE A 73 -21.28 2.03 10.15
CA PHE A 73 -20.32 1.03 10.61
C PHE A 73 -18.96 1.68 10.93
N HIS A 74 -18.40 1.33 12.08
CA HIS A 74 -17.14 1.90 12.59
C HIS A 74 -16.04 0.83 12.57
N PHE A 75 -15.48 0.55 11.41
CA PHE A 75 -14.38 -0.40 11.26
C PHE A 75 -13.09 0.13 11.89
N ARG A 76 -12.41 -0.70 12.70
CA ARG A 76 -11.16 -0.38 13.40
C ARG A 76 -9.92 -0.79 12.62
N ALA A 77 -10.06 -1.72 11.69
CA ALA A 77 -8.93 -2.22 10.90
C ALA A 77 -8.33 -1.13 10.00
N PRO A 78 -7.01 -0.99 9.95
CA PRO A 78 -6.32 0.00 9.12
C PRO A 78 -6.70 -0.03 7.64
N SER A 79 -6.84 -1.23 7.07
CA SER A 79 -7.29 -1.41 5.67
C SER A 79 -8.66 -0.80 5.44
N LYS A 80 -9.60 -1.01 6.36
CA LYS A 80 -10.96 -0.45 6.25
C LYS A 80 -11.00 1.05 6.52
N MET A 81 -10.10 1.58 7.35
CA MET A 81 -9.94 3.03 7.53
C MET A 81 -9.48 3.68 6.21
N PHE A 82 -8.51 3.09 5.53
CA PHE A 82 -8.07 3.55 4.22
C PHE A 82 -9.18 3.44 3.18
N TRP A 83 -9.81 2.28 3.07
CA TRP A 83 -10.93 2.04 2.14
C TRP A 83 -12.05 3.07 2.33
N ARG A 84 -12.42 3.36 3.59
CA ARG A 84 -13.43 4.37 3.89
C ARG A 84 -13.03 5.78 3.46
N THR A 85 -11.74 6.12 3.59
CA THR A 85 -11.22 7.41 3.13
C THR A 85 -11.33 7.54 1.61
N VAL A 86 -10.96 6.49 0.88
CA VAL A 86 -11.12 6.43 -0.59
C VAL A 86 -12.61 6.51 -0.98
N ARG A 87 -13.49 5.77 -0.29
CA ARG A 87 -14.94 5.80 -0.54
C ARG A 87 -15.50 7.23 -0.44
N GLY A 88 -15.05 8.01 0.54
CA GLY A 88 -15.48 9.41 0.70
C GLY A 88 -15.03 10.34 -0.43
N MET A 89 -14.05 9.93 -1.25
CA MET A 89 -13.53 10.69 -2.39
C MET A 89 -14.11 10.23 -3.74
N ILE A 90 -14.97 9.23 -3.74
CA ILE A 90 -15.59 8.64 -4.92
C ILE A 90 -17.11 8.79 -4.79
N PRO A 91 -17.86 9.01 -5.88
CA PRO A 91 -19.32 9.06 -5.87
C PRO A 91 -19.90 7.64 -5.70
N HIS A 92 -19.67 7.03 -4.56
CA HIS A 92 -19.92 5.61 -4.26
C HIS A 92 -21.40 5.19 -4.29
N LYS A 93 -22.33 6.14 -4.31
CA LYS A 93 -23.77 5.88 -4.42
C LYS A 93 -24.22 5.64 -5.88
N THR A 94 -23.36 6.00 -6.86
CA THR A 94 -23.63 5.78 -8.28
C THR A 94 -23.05 4.44 -8.74
N ALA A 95 -23.59 3.86 -9.82
CA ALA A 95 -23.06 2.63 -10.42
C ALA A 95 -21.58 2.75 -10.80
N ARG A 96 -21.17 3.89 -11.38
CA ARG A 96 -19.76 4.20 -11.71
C ARG A 96 -18.87 4.17 -10.48
N GLY A 97 -19.30 4.78 -9.38
CA GLY A 97 -18.53 4.82 -8.14
C GLY A 97 -18.46 3.47 -7.45
N ALA A 98 -19.54 2.68 -7.46
CA ALA A 98 -19.55 1.32 -6.93
C ALA A 98 -18.56 0.43 -7.70
N ALA A 99 -18.61 0.43 -9.03
CA ALA A 99 -17.67 -0.30 -9.88
C ALA A 99 -16.19 0.16 -9.68
N ALA A 100 -15.96 1.45 -9.41
CA ALA A 100 -14.62 1.93 -9.07
C ALA A 100 -14.12 1.35 -7.73
N LEU A 101 -14.97 1.26 -6.70
CA LEU A 101 -14.59 0.69 -5.41
C LEU A 101 -14.33 -0.82 -5.46
N GLU A 102 -14.97 -1.56 -6.35
CA GLU A 102 -14.69 -2.99 -6.57
C GLU A 102 -13.28 -3.24 -7.09
N ARG A 103 -12.68 -2.27 -7.79
CA ARG A 103 -11.30 -2.33 -8.27
C ARG A 103 -10.27 -2.12 -7.17
N LEU A 104 -10.68 -1.75 -5.94
CA LEU A 104 -9.80 -1.51 -4.81
C LEU A 104 -9.79 -2.70 -3.86
N LYS A 105 -8.60 -3.23 -3.58
CA LYS A 105 -8.35 -4.15 -2.48
C LYS A 105 -7.37 -3.52 -1.48
N THR A 106 -7.63 -3.72 -0.19
CA THR A 106 -6.81 -3.14 0.89
C THR A 106 -6.48 -4.20 1.92
N PHE A 107 -5.21 -4.28 2.34
CA PHE A 107 -4.73 -5.32 3.26
C PHE A 107 -3.81 -4.73 4.33
N GLU A 108 -3.83 -5.35 5.50
CA GLU A 108 -2.78 -5.26 6.51
C GLU A 108 -1.66 -6.22 6.15
N GLY A 109 -0.41 -5.79 6.33
CA GLY A 109 0.76 -6.56 5.88
C GLY A 109 0.77 -6.77 4.37
N VAL A 110 1.52 -7.77 3.92
CA VAL A 110 1.62 -8.15 2.49
C VAL A 110 1.21 -9.62 2.35
N PRO A 111 -0.06 -9.92 2.01
CA PRO A 111 -0.52 -11.28 1.80
C PRO A 111 -0.08 -11.84 0.45
N GLN A 112 -0.12 -13.16 0.31
CA GLN A 112 -0.03 -13.80 -1.00
C GLN A 112 -1.26 -13.41 -1.85
N PRO A 113 -1.12 -13.22 -3.16
CA PRO A 113 0.08 -13.35 -4.02
C PRO A 113 0.91 -12.05 -4.15
N TYR A 114 0.57 -10.99 -3.41
CA TYR A 114 1.17 -9.65 -3.57
C TYR A 114 2.60 -9.54 -2.99
N ASP A 115 3.05 -10.53 -2.24
CA ASP A 115 4.42 -10.63 -1.73
C ASP A 115 5.45 -10.85 -2.86
N HIS A 116 5.07 -11.56 -3.93
CA HIS A 116 5.90 -11.81 -5.12
C HIS A 116 5.81 -10.69 -6.17
N MET A 117 4.78 -9.86 -6.11
CA MET A 117 4.56 -8.80 -7.08
C MET A 117 5.43 -7.56 -6.77
N LYS A 118 5.78 -6.81 -7.81
CA LYS A 118 6.42 -5.50 -7.65
C LYS A 118 5.49 -4.56 -6.90
N ARG A 119 5.97 -4.00 -5.81
CA ARG A 119 5.26 -2.96 -5.06
C ARG A 119 5.79 -1.60 -5.46
N VAL A 120 4.88 -0.67 -5.73
CA VAL A 120 5.18 0.70 -6.11
C VAL A 120 4.88 1.67 -4.97
N VAL A 121 5.51 2.83 -5.01
CA VAL A 121 5.27 3.94 -4.09
C VAL A 121 4.75 5.15 -4.88
N VAL A 122 4.05 6.04 -4.19
CA VAL A 122 3.54 7.29 -4.76
C VAL A 122 4.32 8.46 -4.14
N PRO A 123 5.35 9.01 -4.81
CA PRO A 123 6.22 10.03 -4.22
C PRO A 123 5.48 11.25 -3.70
N GLN A 124 4.44 11.69 -4.41
CA GLN A 124 3.60 12.84 -4.04
C GLN A 124 2.83 12.63 -2.72
N ALA A 125 2.63 11.39 -2.29
CA ALA A 125 1.94 11.05 -1.05
C ALA A 125 2.88 10.63 0.07
N LEU A 126 4.19 10.51 -0.17
CA LEU A 126 5.18 10.14 0.85
C LEU A 126 5.25 11.21 1.94
N ARG A 127 5.19 10.76 3.20
CA ARG A 127 5.30 11.63 4.37
C ARG A 127 6.60 12.42 4.38
N ILE A 128 7.72 11.76 4.09
CA ILE A 128 9.05 12.36 4.15
C ILE A 128 9.22 13.53 3.17
N LEU A 129 8.55 13.46 2.01
CA LEU A 129 8.63 14.49 0.98
C LEU A 129 7.59 15.61 1.18
N ARG A 130 6.50 15.34 1.89
CA ARG A 130 5.35 16.26 1.95
C ARG A 130 5.11 16.90 3.30
N LEU A 131 5.54 16.25 4.38
CA LEU A 131 5.40 16.79 5.70
C LEU A 131 6.62 17.64 6.05
N LYS A 132 6.39 18.84 6.56
CA LYS A 132 7.47 19.73 7.02
C LYS A 132 8.32 19.00 8.07
N PRO A 133 9.66 19.04 8.01
CA PRO A 133 10.55 18.45 9.02
C PRO A 133 10.15 18.87 10.44
N GLY A 134 10.24 17.96 11.40
CA GLY A 134 9.85 18.19 12.78
C GLY A 134 8.35 18.10 13.09
N ARG A 135 7.48 18.00 12.08
CA ARG A 135 6.03 17.83 12.31
C ARG A 135 5.70 16.42 12.81
N LYS A 136 4.92 16.35 13.87
CA LYS A 136 4.42 15.09 14.45
C LYS A 136 3.47 14.38 13.48
N TYR A 137 3.45 13.07 13.57
CA TYR A 137 2.55 12.19 12.80
C TYR A 137 2.24 10.94 13.62
N CYS A 138 1.19 10.23 13.26
CA CYS A 138 0.86 8.93 13.82
C CYS A 138 0.62 7.90 12.73
N THR A 139 0.77 6.61 13.08
CA THR A 139 0.44 5.51 12.19
C THR A 139 -1.02 5.09 12.35
N VAL A 140 -1.65 4.67 11.26
CA VAL A 140 -3.04 4.18 11.27
C VAL A 140 -3.15 2.89 12.09
N GLY A 141 -2.11 2.05 12.09
CA GLY A 141 -2.05 0.85 12.91
C GLY A 141 -2.15 1.14 14.41
N ARG A 142 -1.38 2.13 14.92
CA ARG A 142 -1.48 2.57 16.31
C ARG A 142 -2.88 3.08 16.64
N LEU A 143 -3.46 3.89 15.75
CA LEU A 143 -4.81 4.41 15.93
C LEU A 143 -5.84 3.26 15.99
N GLY A 144 -5.76 2.31 15.06
CA GLY A 144 -6.64 1.14 15.04
C GLY A 144 -6.54 0.29 16.29
N HIS A 145 -5.32 0.02 16.75
CA HIS A 145 -5.06 -0.77 17.97
C HIS A 145 -5.70 -0.14 19.22
N GLU A 146 -5.49 1.15 19.43
CA GLU A 146 -6.08 1.91 20.54
C GLU A 146 -7.62 1.89 20.57
N PHE A 147 -8.24 1.70 19.41
CA PHE A 147 -9.69 1.59 19.28
C PHE A 147 -10.22 0.18 19.12
N GLY A 148 -9.39 -0.84 19.37
CA GLY A 148 -9.82 -2.24 19.47
C GLY A 148 -9.56 -3.09 18.22
N TRP A 149 -8.64 -2.72 17.34
CA TRP A 149 -8.10 -3.63 16.33
C TRP A 149 -7.15 -4.64 17.00
N LYS A 150 -7.58 -5.91 17.06
CA LYS A 150 -6.93 -6.96 17.85
C LYS A 150 -5.75 -7.65 17.14
N TYR A 151 -5.55 -7.43 15.83
CA TYR A 151 -4.62 -8.21 15.02
C TYR A 151 -3.25 -7.56 14.79
N GLN A 152 -2.90 -6.52 15.54
CA GLN A 152 -1.63 -5.80 15.38
C GLN A 152 -0.44 -6.73 15.56
N ASP A 153 -0.41 -7.54 16.60
CA ASP A 153 0.70 -8.45 16.92
C ASP A 153 0.82 -9.58 15.90
N VAL A 154 -0.32 -10.07 15.42
CA VAL A 154 -0.36 -11.10 14.37
C VAL A 154 0.26 -10.56 13.08
N VAL A 155 -0.16 -9.37 12.65
CA VAL A 155 0.38 -8.72 11.44
C VAL A 155 1.87 -8.43 11.59
N SER A 156 2.31 -7.96 12.76
CA SER A 156 3.74 -7.72 13.06
C SER A 156 4.57 -8.99 12.89
N ARG A 157 4.16 -10.10 13.51
CA ARG A 157 4.83 -11.41 13.36
C ARG A 157 4.88 -11.91 11.92
N LEU A 158 3.78 -11.78 11.20
CA LEU A 158 3.71 -12.20 9.79
C LEU A 158 4.63 -11.35 8.91
N GLU A 159 4.69 -10.04 9.15
CA GLU A 159 5.59 -9.13 8.43
C GLU A 159 7.08 -9.42 8.74
N GLU A 160 7.42 -9.76 9.96
CA GLU A 160 8.77 -10.19 10.33
C GLU A 160 9.18 -11.45 9.57
N ARG A 161 8.33 -12.48 9.59
CA ARG A 161 8.56 -13.71 8.81
C ARG A 161 8.71 -13.44 7.31
N ARG A 162 7.86 -12.57 6.76
CA ARG A 162 7.95 -12.17 5.36
C ARG A 162 9.28 -11.47 5.05
N LYS A 163 9.74 -10.56 5.91
CA LYS A 163 11.02 -9.86 5.76
C LYS A 163 12.19 -10.84 5.70
N VAL A 164 12.24 -11.82 6.59
CA VAL A 164 13.29 -12.85 6.60
C VAL A 164 13.30 -13.63 5.28
N LYS A 165 12.14 -14.10 4.81
CA LYS A 165 12.02 -14.78 3.51
C LYS A 165 12.45 -13.88 2.33
N SER A 166 12.06 -12.63 2.37
CA SER A 166 12.41 -11.65 1.32
C SER A 166 13.92 -11.34 1.31
N ALA A 167 14.56 -11.24 2.46
CA ALA A 167 16.00 -11.06 2.57
C ALA A 167 16.76 -12.27 2.01
N ALA A 168 16.37 -13.47 2.40
CA ALA A 168 16.98 -14.70 1.87
C ALA A 168 16.83 -14.84 0.34
N TYR A 169 15.67 -14.45 -0.20
CA TYR A 169 15.46 -14.41 -1.64
C TYR A 169 16.37 -13.37 -2.33
N TYR A 170 16.49 -12.18 -1.73
CA TYR A 170 17.34 -11.12 -2.26
C TYR A 170 18.82 -11.54 -2.33
N GLU A 171 19.34 -12.17 -1.28
CA GLU A 171 20.73 -12.65 -1.27
C GLU A 171 20.98 -13.73 -2.33
N ARG A 172 20.06 -14.68 -2.50
CA ARG A 172 20.13 -15.66 -3.60
C ARG A 172 20.14 -14.99 -4.97
N LYS A 173 19.23 -14.02 -5.19
CA LYS A 173 19.16 -13.28 -6.45
C LYS A 173 20.42 -12.47 -6.72
N LYS A 174 21.00 -11.88 -5.67
CA LYS A 174 22.26 -11.12 -5.75
C LYS A 174 23.45 -12.03 -6.11
N ALA A 175 23.53 -13.23 -5.50
CA ALA A 175 24.54 -14.21 -5.82
C ALA A 175 24.45 -14.69 -7.29
N LEU A 176 23.25 -15.04 -7.74
CA LEU A 176 23.01 -15.42 -9.14
C LEU A 176 23.39 -14.32 -10.14
N ARG A 177 23.08 -13.05 -9.83
CA ARG A 177 23.48 -11.92 -10.68
C ARG A 177 25.00 -11.76 -10.76
N ARG A 178 25.72 -11.98 -9.63
CA ARG A 178 27.18 -11.95 -9.63
C ARG A 178 27.72 -13.06 -10.49
N GLN A 179 27.27 -14.30 -10.31
CA GLN A 179 27.69 -15.45 -11.12
C GLN A 179 27.47 -15.20 -12.62
N LEU A 180 26.29 -14.64 -13.00
CA LEU A 180 26.00 -14.29 -14.38
C LEU A 180 26.97 -13.23 -14.92
N SER A 181 27.21 -12.17 -14.14
CA SER A 181 28.17 -11.11 -14.52
C SER A 181 29.59 -11.65 -14.67
N ASP A 182 30.00 -12.53 -13.77
CA ASP A 182 31.34 -13.13 -13.81
C ASP A 182 31.48 -14.10 -14.98
N ALA A 183 30.43 -14.88 -15.27
CA ALA A 183 30.36 -15.73 -16.44
C ALA A 183 30.41 -14.93 -17.76
N GLN A 184 29.68 -13.82 -17.83
CA GLN A 184 29.70 -12.91 -18.99
C GLN A 184 31.09 -12.30 -19.22
N LYS A 185 31.81 -11.95 -18.15
CA LYS A 185 33.18 -11.39 -18.23
C LYS A 185 34.21 -12.45 -18.64
N SER A 186 34.04 -13.69 -18.19
CA SER A 186 34.96 -14.79 -18.47
C SER A 186 34.67 -15.49 -19.83
N ALA A 187 33.50 -15.27 -20.42
CA ALA A 187 33.13 -15.82 -21.68
C ALA A 187 34.05 -15.30 -22.81
N LYS A 188 34.77 -16.21 -23.46
CA LYS A 188 35.57 -15.93 -24.68
C LYS A 188 34.59 -15.89 -25.87
N VAL A 189 34.14 -14.69 -26.20
CA VAL A 189 33.26 -14.45 -27.36
C VAL A 189 34.10 -13.83 -28.47
N ASP A 190 34.00 -14.35 -29.70
CA ASP A 190 34.68 -13.79 -30.87
C ASP A 190 34.32 -12.32 -31.09
N GLU A 191 35.30 -11.51 -31.48
CA GLU A 191 35.11 -10.06 -31.68
C GLU A 191 34.00 -9.74 -32.68
N LYS A 192 33.86 -10.58 -33.75
CA LYS A 192 32.78 -10.42 -34.73
C LYS A 192 31.39 -10.59 -34.11
N VAL A 193 31.24 -11.51 -33.16
CA VAL A 193 29.98 -11.73 -32.45
C VAL A 193 29.73 -10.62 -31.46
N LYS A 194 30.77 -10.07 -30.82
CA LYS A 194 30.64 -8.90 -29.93
C LYS A 194 30.15 -7.65 -30.65
N THR A 195 30.68 -7.38 -31.86
CA THR A 195 30.23 -6.26 -32.68
C THR A 195 28.77 -6.42 -33.09
N GLN A 196 28.37 -7.60 -33.52
CA GLN A 196 26.97 -7.88 -33.85
C GLN A 196 26.04 -7.75 -32.64
N LEU A 197 26.44 -8.23 -31.45
CA LEU A 197 25.68 -8.09 -30.23
C LEU A 197 25.53 -6.62 -29.78
N ALA A 198 26.58 -5.82 -29.95
CA ALA A 198 26.55 -4.40 -29.67
C ALA A 198 25.56 -3.64 -30.56
N GLU A 199 25.41 -4.01 -31.83
CA GLU A 199 24.40 -3.47 -32.76
C GLU A 199 22.96 -3.75 -32.26
N TYR A 200 22.75 -4.86 -31.60
CA TYR A 200 21.44 -5.22 -30.98
C TYR A 200 21.26 -4.74 -29.56
N GLY A 201 22.21 -3.99 -29.00
CA GLY A 201 22.12 -3.39 -27.66
C GLY A 201 22.44 -4.34 -26.51
N TYR A 202 23.21 -5.40 -26.74
CA TYR A 202 23.69 -6.40 -25.76
C TYR A 202 25.16 -6.21 -25.40
#